data_acda497f97f78b7d1b82778fad8345a5
#
_entry.id   acda497f97f78b7d1b82778fad8345a5
#
_cell.length_a   1.000
_cell.length_b   1.000
_cell.length_c   1.000
_cell.angle_alpha   90.00
_cell.angle_beta   90.00
_cell.angle_gamma   90.00
#
_symmetry.space_group_name_H-M   'P 1'
#
loop_
_entity.id
_entity.type
_entity.pdbx_description
1 polymer ?
#
loop_
_entity_poly.entity_id
_entity_poly.type
_entity_poly.pdbx_seq_one_letter_code
_entity_poly.pdbx_strand_id
1 'polypeptide(L)'
;MKKKFLKILNRYSLIYLPVSWIIGLALFFIAFEPISALYFLSFGVIGIFYALIFYTSNRKMVDDSYSFSDYEYSIIEFYSDYWLGCTASKFIVDEFKKNNPEIYFVSINASKQKDHPFIETYKLYNTPTYVLINNHGEKLGRRVGTFNPNYFLNKTS
;
A
#
# COMPACT_ATOMS: atom_id res chain seq x y z
N MET A 1 7.42 19.91 12.19
CA MET A 1 7.28 18.67 12.98
C MET A 1 6.01 17.88 12.65
N LYS A 2 4.81 18.46 12.59
CA LYS A 2 3.52 17.76 12.31
C LYS A 2 3.53 16.91 11.03
N LYS A 3 4.09 17.39 9.90
CA LYS A 3 4.13 16.63 8.62
C LYS A 3 5.02 15.38 8.67
N LYS A 4 6.15 15.41 9.40
CA LYS A 4 7.01 14.22 9.59
C LYS A 4 6.33 13.15 10.44
N PHE A 5 5.65 13.56 11.49
CA PHE A 5 4.92 12.67 12.40
C PHE A 5 3.74 11.99 11.71
N LEU A 6 2.91 12.73 10.97
CA LEU A 6 1.82 12.18 10.16
C LEU A 6 2.32 11.20 9.10
N LYS A 7 3.50 11.44 8.52
CA LYS A 7 4.11 10.54 7.53
C LYS A 7 4.52 9.20 8.16
N ILE A 8 5.04 9.22 9.39
CA ILE A 8 5.40 8.00 10.12
C ILE A 8 4.12 7.25 10.54
N LEU A 9 3.11 7.96 11.05
CA LEU A 9 1.81 7.40 11.41
C LEU A 9 1.15 6.69 10.21
N ASN A 10 1.07 7.32 9.07
CA ASN A 10 0.49 6.69 7.88
C ASN A 10 1.29 5.48 7.39
N ARG A 11 2.61 5.50 7.53
CA ARG A 11 3.47 4.43 7.01
C ARG A 11 3.34 3.11 7.78
N TYR A 12 2.98 3.16 9.05
CA TYR A 12 2.94 2.01 9.96
C TYR A 12 1.56 1.77 10.56
N SER A 13 0.49 2.23 9.90
CA SER A 13 -0.89 2.14 10.42
C SER A 13 -1.30 0.71 10.77
N LEU A 14 -0.84 -0.30 10.02
CA LEU A 14 -1.08 -1.72 10.32
C LEU A 14 -0.42 -2.19 11.61
N ILE A 15 0.58 -1.48 12.11
CA ILE A 15 1.27 -1.85 13.36
C ILE A 15 0.58 -1.22 14.57
N TYR A 16 0.16 0.05 14.50
CA TYR A 16 -0.45 0.66 15.70
C TYR A 16 -1.95 0.44 15.82
N LEU A 17 -2.66 0.14 14.73
CA LEU A 17 -4.08 -0.19 14.81
C LEU A 17 -4.36 -1.32 15.80
N PRO A 18 -3.67 -2.50 15.74
CA PRO A 18 -3.87 -3.54 16.74
C PRO A 18 -3.45 -3.11 18.15
N VAL A 19 -2.34 -2.38 18.28
CA VAL A 19 -1.87 -1.91 19.58
C VAL A 19 -2.88 -0.95 20.22
N SER A 20 -3.42 0.00 19.45
CA SER A 20 -4.45 0.94 19.93
C SER A 20 -5.74 0.22 20.32
N TRP A 21 -6.13 -0.80 19.55
CA TRP A 21 -7.31 -1.63 19.87
C TRP A 21 -7.11 -2.43 21.14
N ILE A 22 -5.93 -3.07 21.31
CA ILE A 22 -5.60 -3.81 22.53
C ILE A 22 -5.66 -2.91 23.75
N ILE A 23 -5.05 -1.72 23.68
CA ILE A 23 -5.08 -0.74 24.77
C ILE A 23 -6.51 -0.25 25.03
N GLY A 24 -7.28 0.09 23.98
CA GLY A 24 -8.66 0.53 24.09
C GLY A 24 -9.57 -0.52 24.71
N LEU A 25 -9.46 -1.78 24.28
CA LEU A 25 -10.19 -2.89 24.87
C LEU A 25 -9.78 -3.13 26.33
N ALA A 26 -8.49 -3.10 26.64
CA ALA A 26 -8.02 -3.28 28.02
C ALA A 26 -8.60 -2.21 28.95
N LEU A 27 -8.59 -0.94 28.54
CA LEU A 27 -9.19 0.15 29.31
C LEU A 27 -10.70 -0.02 29.45
N PHE A 28 -11.39 -0.43 28.39
CA PHE A 28 -12.84 -0.69 28.42
C PHE A 28 -13.18 -1.80 29.40
N PHE A 29 -12.43 -2.90 29.42
CA PHE A 29 -12.65 -4.03 30.30
C PHE A 29 -12.32 -3.72 31.78
N ILE A 30 -11.32 -2.87 32.03
CA ILE A 30 -11.05 -2.36 33.37
C ILE A 30 -12.21 -1.51 33.90
N ALA A 31 -12.83 -0.69 33.01
CA ALA A 31 -13.89 0.24 33.39
C ALA A 31 -15.28 -0.43 33.58
N PHE A 32 -15.58 -1.52 32.86
CA PHE A 32 -16.94 -2.04 32.74
C PHE A 32 -17.10 -3.53 33.20
N GLU A 33 -16.06 -4.18 33.66
CA GLU A 33 -16.09 -5.59 34.13
C GLU A 33 -16.91 -6.54 33.23
N PRO A 34 -16.72 -6.58 31.91
CA PRO A 34 -17.52 -7.40 31.04
C PRO A 34 -17.17 -8.88 31.13
N ILE A 35 -18.08 -9.73 30.64
CA ILE A 35 -17.93 -11.18 30.63
C ILE A 35 -16.62 -11.58 29.92
N SER A 36 -15.78 -12.35 30.60
CA SER A 36 -14.44 -12.78 30.15
C SER A 36 -14.44 -13.48 28.77
N ALA A 37 -15.53 -14.19 28.41
CA ALA A 37 -15.66 -14.86 27.12
C ALA A 37 -15.70 -13.89 25.93
N LEU A 38 -16.33 -12.73 26.06
CA LEU A 38 -16.36 -11.68 25.02
C LEU A 38 -14.96 -11.08 24.79
N TYR A 39 -14.16 -11.04 25.85
CA TYR A 39 -12.76 -10.59 25.78
C TYR A 39 -11.93 -11.48 24.84
N PHE A 40 -11.92 -12.80 25.10
CA PHE A 40 -11.16 -13.76 24.29
C PHE A 40 -11.67 -13.82 22.84
N LEU A 41 -12.97 -13.71 22.63
CA LEU A 41 -13.57 -13.73 21.29
C LEU A 41 -13.14 -12.50 20.47
N SER A 42 -13.10 -11.30 21.07
CA SER A 42 -12.66 -10.09 20.40
C SER A 42 -11.18 -10.15 20.00
N PHE A 43 -10.31 -10.68 20.85
CA PHE A 43 -8.90 -10.90 20.49
C PHE A 43 -8.73 -11.92 19.38
N GLY A 44 -9.52 -13.00 19.40
CA GLY A 44 -9.53 -14.01 18.34
C GLY A 44 -9.89 -13.42 16.97
N VAL A 45 -10.96 -12.65 16.92
CA VAL A 45 -11.41 -11.98 15.67
C VAL A 45 -10.36 -11.01 15.14
N ILE A 46 -9.77 -10.19 16.01
CA ILE A 46 -8.70 -9.25 15.62
C ILE A 46 -7.48 -10.02 15.12
N GLY A 47 -7.07 -11.07 15.80
CA GLY A 47 -5.93 -11.91 15.40
C GLY A 47 -6.13 -12.54 14.02
N ILE A 48 -7.31 -13.09 13.74
CA ILE A 48 -7.67 -13.68 12.44
C ILE A 48 -7.66 -12.59 11.36
N PHE A 49 -8.25 -11.44 11.61
CA PHE A 49 -8.27 -10.32 10.67
C PHE A 49 -6.86 -9.87 10.27
N TYR A 50 -5.96 -9.74 11.26
CA TYR A 50 -4.56 -9.41 11.01
C TYR A 50 -3.80 -10.51 10.27
N ALA A 51 -4.02 -11.77 10.62
CA ALA A 51 -3.41 -12.90 9.93
C ALA A 51 -3.82 -12.91 8.44
N LEU A 52 -5.09 -12.66 8.15
CA LEU A 52 -5.61 -12.55 6.78
C LEU A 52 -4.96 -11.38 6.02
N ILE A 53 -4.86 -10.20 6.63
CA ILE A 53 -4.19 -9.04 6.02
C ILE A 53 -2.73 -9.35 5.71
N PHE A 54 -1.99 -9.93 6.65
CA PHE A 54 -0.59 -10.30 6.43
C PHE A 54 -0.43 -11.36 5.35
N TYR A 55 -1.30 -12.37 5.34
CA TYR A 55 -1.28 -13.43 4.32
C TYR A 55 -1.55 -12.87 2.91
N THR A 56 -2.53 -11.97 2.78
CA THR A 56 -2.88 -11.36 1.48
C THR A 56 -1.92 -10.26 1.03
N SER A 57 -1.14 -9.69 1.95
CA SER A 57 -0.22 -8.57 1.66
C SER A 57 1.10 -8.98 1.00
N ASN A 58 1.45 -10.28 0.99
CA ASN A 58 2.70 -10.75 0.38
C ASN A 58 2.67 -10.54 -1.15
N ARG A 59 3.31 -9.44 -1.61
CA ARG A 59 3.55 -9.17 -3.02
C ARG A 59 4.93 -9.70 -3.41
N LYS A 60 5.03 -10.32 -4.59
CA LYS A 60 6.34 -10.64 -5.17
C LYS A 60 7.08 -9.32 -5.43
N MET A 61 8.32 -9.22 -4.94
CA MET A 61 9.20 -8.12 -5.31
C MET A 61 9.49 -8.24 -6.81
N VAL A 62 9.43 -7.13 -7.52
CA VAL A 62 9.80 -7.08 -8.94
C VAL A 62 11.31 -7.10 -9.02
N ASP A 63 11.83 -7.88 -9.96
CA ASP A 63 13.25 -7.90 -10.32
C ASP A 63 13.65 -6.53 -10.87
N ASP A 64 14.85 -6.07 -10.52
CA ASP A 64 15.38 -4.74 -10.90
C ASP A 64 15.76 -4.64 -12.40
N SER A 65 15.49 -5.70 -13.20
CA SER A 65 15.91 -5.84 -14.60
C SER A 65 14.89 -5.31 -15.63
N TYR A 66 13.92 -4.48 -15.23
CA TYR A 66 12.93 -4.01 -16.19
C TYR A 66 13.47 -2.90 -17.12
N SER A 67 13.07 -2.98 -18.40
CA SER A 67 13.29 -1.94 -19.40
C SER A 67 11.95 -1.24 -19.70
N PHE A 68 11.89 0.08 -19.51
CA PHE A 68 10.72 0.88 -19.89
C PHE A 68 10.53 0.97 -21.41
N SER A 69 11.60 0.73 -22.17
CA SER A 69 11.59 0.86 -23.63
C SER A 69 10.70 -0.17 -24.36
N ASP A 70 10.36 -1.26 -23.67
CA ASP A 70 9.62 -2.37 -24.28
C ASP A 70 8.10 -2.14 -24.29
N TYR A 71 7.62 -1.12 -23.55
CA TYR A 71 6.21 -0.81 -23.41
C TYR A 71 5.97 0.67 -23.68
N GLU A 72 4.89 0.99 -24.40
CA GLU A 72 4.52 2.38 -24.67
C GLU A 72 4.22 3.15 -23.38
N TYR A 73 3.56 2.47 -22.43
CA TYR A 73 3.23 3.04 -21.12
C TYR A 73 3.63 2.08 -19.99
N SER A 74 4.12 2.67 -18.90
CA SER A 74 4.43 1.93 -17.68
C SER A 74 3.87 2.64 -16.45
N ILE A 75 3.35 1.88 -15.50
CA ILE A 75 2.89 2.40 -14.21
C ILE A 75 3.84 1.92 -13.11
N ILE A 76 4.44 2.84 -12.39
CA ILE A 76 5.27 2.56 -11.21
C ILE A 76 4.41 2.75 -9.96
N GLU A 77 4.18 1.67 -9.23
CA GLU A 77 3.54 1.68 -7.92
C GLU A 77 4.59 1.74 -6.82
N PHE A 78 4.51 2.73 -5.95
CA PHE A 78 5.25 2.77 -4.70
C PHE A 78 4.32 2.38 -3.57
N TYR A 79 4.54 1.25 -2.93
CA TYR A 79 3.69 0.73 -1.87
C TYR A 79 4.46 0.48 -0.56
N SER A 80 3.74 0.17 0.50
CA SER A 80 4.29 -0.27 1.79
C SER A 80 3.45 -1.44 2.31
N ASP A 81 4.13 -2.51 2.75
CA ASP A 81 3.47 -3.68 3.37
C ASP A 81 2.74 -3.33 4.67
N TYR A 82 3.12 -2.22 5.30
CA TYR A 82 2.62 -1.82 6.62
C TYR A 82 1.46 -0.83 6.56
N TRP A 83 0.94 -0.52 5.37
CA TRP A 83 -0.15 0.43 5.24
C TRP A 83 -1.41 -0.18 4.62
N LEU A 84 -2.51 -0.07 5.38
CA LEU A 84 -3.82 -0.64 5.01
C LEU A 84 -4.30 -0.18 3.64
N GLY A 85 -4.06 1.08 3.26
CA GLY A 85 -4.44 1.61 1.94
C GLY A 85 -3.73 0.93 0.78
N CYS A 86 -2.48 0.46 0.97
CA CYS A 86 -1.77 -0.32 -0.05
C CYS A 86 -2.37 -1.72 -0.20
N THR A 87 -2.78 -2.33 0.91
CA THR A 87 -3.44 -3.65 0.90
C THR A 87 -4.81 -3.57 0.22
N ALA A 88 -5.61 -2.55 0.53
CA ALA A 88 -6.91 -2.34 -0.09
C ALA A 88 -6.81 -2.08 -1.61
N SER A 89 -5.77 -1.37 -2.06
CA SER A 89 -5.55 -1.10 -3.48
C SER A 89 -5.08 -2.32 -4.27
N LYS A 90 -4.54 -3.35 -3.60
CA LYS A 90 -3.96 -4.53 -4.27
C LYS A 90 -4.94 -5.22 -5.21
N PHE A 91 -6.17 -5.44 -4.77
CA PHE A 91 -7.21 -6.08 -5.58
C PHE A 91 -7.45 -5.35 -6.90
N ILE A 92 -7.60 -4.02 -6.83
CA ILE A 92 -7.85 -3.16 -7.99
C ILE A 92 -6.65 -3.16 -8.92
N VAL A 93 -5.44 -3.14 -8.36
CA VAL A 93 -4.18 -3.20 -9.11
C VAL A 93 -4.01 -4.54 -9.83
N ASP A 94 -4.28 -5.65 -9.15
CA ASP A 94 -4.13 -6.99 -9.73
C ASP A 94 -5.16 -7.22 -10.87
N GLU A 95 -6.38 -6.73 -10.70
CA GLU A 95 -7.40 -6.73 -11.76
C GLU A 95 -7.00 -5.85 -12.95
N PHE A 96 -6.50 -4.65 -12.68
CA PHE A 96 -6.02 -3.74 -13.72
C PHE A 96 -4.89 -4.36 -14.55
N LYS A 97 -3.88 -4.96 -13.91
CA LYS A 97 -2.78 -5.65 -14.58
C LYS A 97 -3.26 -6.77 -15.50
N LYS A 98 -4.26 -7.53 -15.06
CA LYS A 98 -4.83 -8.62 -15.84
C LYS A 98 -5.57 -8.13 -17.08
N ASN A 99 -6.26 -7.00 -16.96
CA ASN A 99 -7.11 -6.45 -18.02
C ASN A 99 -6.36 -5.54 -19.00
N ASN A 100 -5.14 -5.10 -18.65
CA ASN A 100 -4.33 -4.18 -19.46
C ASN A 100 -2.88 -4.68 -19.55
N PRO A 101 -2.63 -5.84 -20.19
CA PRO A 101 -1.30 -6.44 -20.28
C PRO A 101 -0.30 -5.60 -21.10
N GLU A 102 -0.80 -4.68 -21.94
CA GLU A 102 -0.02 -3.74 -22.74
C GLU A 102 0.61 -2.63 -21.89
N ILE A 103 0.10 -2.37 -20.69
CA ILE A 103 0.68 -1.40 -19.74
C ILE A 103 1.59 -2.14 -18.76
N TYR A 104 2.87 -1.86 -18.83
CA TYR A 104 3.82 -2.47 -17.90
C TYR A 104 3.65 -1.92 -16.49
N PHE A 105 3.58 -2.81 -15.50
CA PHE A 105 3.30 -2.41 -14.13
C PHE A 105 4.39 -2.87 -13.17
N VAL A 106 5.13 -1.92 -12.59
CA VAL A 106 6.20 -2.14 -11.64
C VAL A 106 5.75 -1.78 -10.23
N SER A 107 6.01 -2.66 -9.26
CA SER A 107 5.67 -2.40 -7.85
C SER A 107 6.94 -2.34 -7.00
N ILE A 108 7.22 -1.18 -6.41
CA ILE A 108 8.39 -0.91 -5.56
C ILE A 108 7.94 -0.78 -4.11
N ASN A 109 8.52 -1.62 -3.24
CA ASN A 109 8.26 -1.55 -1.81
C ASN A 109 9.08 -0.44 -1.15
N ALA A 110 8.50 0.74 -0.99
CA ALA A 110 9.17 1.90 -0.41
C ALA A 110 9.56 1.74 1.08
N SER A 111 9.07 0.70 1.77
CA SER A 111 9.49 0.41 3.14
C SER A 111 10.74 -0.44 3.21
N LYS A 112 10.95 -1.33 2.23
CA LYS A 112 12.11 -2.22 2.13
C LYS A 112 13.21 -1.64 1.24
N GLN A 113 12.85 -1.03 0.12
CA GLN A 113 13.75 -0.47 -0.89
C GLN A 113 13.86 1.06 -0.76
N LYS A 114 14.29 1.54 0.40
CA LYS A 114 14.32 2.99 0.72
C LYS A 114 15.22 3.81 -0.20
N ASP A 115 16.28 3.19 -0.70
CA ASP A 115 17.32 3.82 -1.52
C ASP A 115 17.12 3.55 -3.01
N HIS A 116 15.95 3.02 -3.40
CA HIS A 116 15.65 2.78 -4.81
C HIS A 116 15.64 4.11 -5.59
N PRO A 117 16.37 4.21 -6.74
CA PRO A 117 16.56 5.46 -7.47
C PRO A 117 15.27 6.19 -7.83
N PHE A 118 14.19 5.46 -8.10
CA PHE A 118 12.89 6.07 -8.44
C PHE A 118 12.20 6.76 -7.28
N ILE A 119 12.53 6.41 -6.03
CA ILE A 119 12.00 7.11 -4.86
C ILE A 119 12.45 8.56 -4.86
N GLU A 120 13.69 8.81 -5.22
CA GLU A 120 14.24 10.16 -5.35
C GLU A 120 13.80 10.84 -6.65
N THR A 121 13.93 10.15 -7.79
CA THR A 121 13.57 10.65 -9.12
C THR A 121 12.12 11.16 -9.17
N TYR A 122 11.17 10.37 -8.62
CA TYR A 122 9.75 10.76 -8.60
C TYR A 122 9.35 11.47 -7.30
N LYS A 123 10.29 11.86 -6.46
CA LYS A 123 10.07 12.61 -5.20
C LYS A 123 8.94 11.98 -4.38
N LEU A 124 9.14 10.72 -3.96
CA LEU A 124 8.14 9.98 -3.22
C LEU A 124 7.96 10.55 -1.81
N TYR A 125 6.74 11.00 -1.49
CA TYR A 125 6.41 11.51 -0.15
C TYR A 125 5.42 10.61 0.61
N ASN A 126 4.53 9.91 -0.12
CA ASN A 126 3.49 9.08 0.47
C ASN A 126 3.34 7.76 -0.28
N THR A 127 2.79 6.73 0.40
CA THR A 127 2.37 5.46 -0.19
C THR A 127 0.89 5.20 0.08
N PRO A 128 0.15 4.57 -0.85
CA PRO A 128 0.57 4.24 -2.19
C PRO A 128 0.65 5.47 -3.08
N THR A 129 1.61 5.47 -3.99
CA THR A 129 1.75 6.45 -5.07
C THR A 129 1.94 5.70 -6.37
N TYR A 130 1.25 6.13 -7.40
CA TYR A 130 1.31 5.58 -8.75
C TYR A 130 1.80 6.66 -9.70
N VAL A 131 2.79 6.33 -10.53
CA VAL A 131 3.36 7.22 -11.53
C VAL A 131 3.25 6.56 -12.89
N LEU A 132 2.56 7.23 -13.84
CA LEU A 132 2.50 6.83 -15.24
C LEU A 132 3.66 7.47 -15.99
N ILE A 133 4.38 6.68 -16.75
CA ILE A 133 5.47 7.11 -17.61
C ILE A 133 5.30 6.55 -19.01
N ASN A 134 5.88 7.22 -20.02
CA ASN A 134 6.02 6.69 -21.37
C ASN A 134 7.32 5.88 -21.54
N ASN A 135 7.54 5.35 -22.74
CA ASN A 135 8.74 4.60 -23.11
C ASN A 135 10.05 5.41 -23.07
N HIS A 136 9.96 6.75 -22.99
CA HIS A 136 11.12 7.65 -22.81
C HIS A 136 11.38 7.97 -21.34
N GLY A 137 10.60 7.41 -20.40
CA GLY A 137 10.70 7.67 -18.96
C GLY A 137 10.08 8.99 -18.51
N GLU A 138 9.35 9.68 -19.40
CA GLU A 138 8.70 10.94 -19.08
C GLU A 138 7.44 10.68 -18.25
N LYS A 139 7.26 11.46 -17.20
CA LYS A 139 6.11 11.36 -16.32
C LYS A 139 4.88 11.98 -16.94
N LEU A 140 3.89 11.16 -17.30
CA LEU A 140 2.60 11.57 -17.84
C LEU A 140 1.53 11.85 -16.78
N GLY A 141 1.65 11.16 -15.63
CA GLY A 141 0.68 11.31 -14.57
C GLY A 141 1.19 10.84 -13.22
N ARG A 142 0.53 11.31 -12.15
CA ARG A 142 0.79 10.88 -10.78
C ARG A 142 -0.49 10.88 -9.97
N ARG A 143 -0.71 9.82 -9.21
CA ARG A 143 -1.81 9.72 -8.25
C ARG A 143 -1.30 9.20 -6.91
N VAL A 144 -1.77 9.82 -5.83
CA VAL A 144 -1.48 9.42 -4.45
C VAL A 144 -2.77 8.90 -3.82
N GLY A 145 -2.68 7.83 -3.04
CA GLY A 145 -3.83 7.18 -2.42
C GLY A 145 -4.33 5.98 -3.24
N THR A 146 -5.60 5.61 -3.08
CA THR A 146 -6.19 4.43 -3.73
C THR A 146 -6.03 4.47 -5.25
N PHE A 147 -5.67 3.33 -5.85
CA PHE A 147 -5.53 3.19 -7.29
C PHE A 147 -6.86 3.48 -8.00
N ASN A 148 -6.81 4.26 -9.07
CA ASN A 148 -7.97 4.56 -9.91
C ASN A 148 -7.64 4.24 -11.36
N PRO A 149 -8.14 3.12 -11.90
CA PRO A 149 -7.89 2.69 -13.29
C PRO A 149 -8.21 3.77 -14.33
N ASN A 150 -9.38 4.41 -14.21
CA ASN A 150 -9.85 5.40 -15.19
C ASN A 150 -8.92 6.62 -15.30
N TYR A 151 -8.26 7.00 -14.21
CA TYR A 151 -7.29 8.10 -14.24
C TYR A 151 -6.10 7.78 -15.16
N PHE A 152 -5.67 6.53 -15.20
CA PHE A 152 -4.52 6.11 -16.01
C PHE A 152 -4.95 5.84 -17.44
N LEU A 153 -6.06 5.13 -17.66
CA LEU A 153 -6.58 4.84 -18.99
C LEU A 153 -6.88 6.11 -19.81
N ASN A 154 -7.44 7.15 -19.18
CA ASN A 154 -7.68 8.44 -19.85
C ASN A 154 -6.39 9.19 -20.25
N LYS A 155 -5.21 8.70 -19.84
CA LYS A 155 -3.91 9.31 -20.18
C LYS A 155 -3.10 8.45 -21.16
N THR A 156 -3.54 7.24 -21.42
CA THR A 156 -2.94 6.29 -22.36
C THR A 156 -3.76 6.16 -23.65
N SER A 157 -4.95 6.75 -23.71
CA SER A 157 -5.78 6.94 -24.92
C SER A 157 -5.51 8.35 -25.48
#